data_9132959fd4c172483bc6ccf381617044
#
_entry.id   9132959fd4c172483bc6ccf381617044
#
_cell.length_a   1.000
_cell.length_b   1.000
_cell.length_c   1.000
_cell.angle_alpha   90.00
_cell.angle_beta   90.00
_cell.angle_gamma   90.00
#
_symmetry.space_group_name_H-M   'P 1'
#
loop_
_entity.id
_entity.type
_entity.pdbx_description
1 polymer ?
#
loop_
_entity_poly.entity_id
_entity_poly.type
_entity_poly.pdbx_seq_one_letter_code
_entity_poly.pdbx_strand_id
1 'polypeptide(L)'
;QTKILSTIGPITCQISQIRKLLKYGDILRTNGSHNTLNWHKKISKLIKSVNPEAVHLFDIPGIKPRTKNQKTILINKGEKICLFYGKKINNKSKLKIIELTKPLPYLTNKKKNFSLSDGQYLFKLLDYKKNYLIGKSLSKFKLLPHRGLNIPEANYDNSLQLKHYKKFLEKSKSIKFDAIGLSYIQTRKTIDFIKNLYKDKIIVSKIEN
;
A
#
# COMPACT_ATOMS: atom_id res chain seq x y z
N GLN A 1 -26.56 1.23 9.22
CA GLN A 1 -25.89 0.34 10.20
C GLN A 1 -24.41 0.28 9.88
N THR A 2 -23.54 0.46 10.89
CA THR A 2 -22.07 0.34 10.75
C THR A 2 -21.71 -1.11 10.49
N LYS A 3 -20.82 -1.36 9.51
CA LYS A 3 -20.28 -2.67 9.16
C LYS A 3 -18.92 -2.88 9.78
N ILE A 4 -18.67 -4.08 10.30
CA ILE A 4 -17.37 -4.47 10.86
C ILE A 4 -16.58 -5.22 9.81
N LEU A 5 -15.40 -4.69 9.46
CA LEU A 5 -14.46 -5.31 8.55
C LEU A 5 -13.27 -5.88 9.33
N SER A 6 -13.12 -7.21 9.31
CA SER A 6 -12.04 -7.92 10.00
C SER A 6 -10.97 -8.39 9.02
N THR A 7 -9.70 -8.07 9.31
CA THR A 7 -8.59 -8.50 8.45
C THR A 7 -8.05 -9.87 8.87
N ILE A 8 -7.99 -10.79 7.91
CA ILE A 8 -7.36 -12.10 8.09
C ILE A 8 -5.85 -11.98 7.83
N GLY A 9 -5.07 -12.40 8.81
CA GLY A 9 -3.62 -12.50 8.75
C GLY A 9 -3.14 -13.91 9.17
N PRO A 10 -1.81 -14.12 9.29
CA PRO A 10 -1.25 -15.43 9.63
C PRO A 10 -1.79 -16.04 10.93
N ILE A 11 -2.11 -15.22 11.93
CA ILE A 11 -2.63 -15.66 13.23
C ILE A 11 -4.12 -16.04 13.15
N THR A 12 -4.88 -15.40 12.26
CA THR A 12 -6.34 -15.55 12.17
C THR A 12 -6.81 -16.38 10.95
N CYS A 13 -5.88 -17.02 10.22
CA CYS A 13 -6.18 -17.72 8.98
C CYS A 13 -6.70 -19.17 9.18
N GLN A 14 -6.84 -19.64 10.41
CA GLN A 14 -7.39 -20.95 10.69
C GLN A 14 -8.92 -20.94 10.70
N ILE A 15 -9.56 -22.08 10.37
CA ILE A 15 -11.02 -22.19 10.24
C ILE A 15 -11.76 -21.78 11.52
N SER A 16 -11.23 -22.15 12.69
CA SER A 16 -11.78 -21.77 14.00
C SER A 16 -11.78 -20.27 14.24
N GLN A 17 -10.71 -19.58 13.79
CA GLN A 17 -10.61 -18.12 13.90
C GLN A 17 -11.53 -17.41 12.89
N ILE A 18 -11.62 -17.95 11.66
CA ILE A 18 -12.54 -17.41 10.65
C ILE A 18 -13.99 -17.51 11.16
N ARG A 19 -14.39 -18.63 11.78
CA ARG A 19 -15.72 -18.78 12.42
C ARG A 19 -15.95 -17.74 13.51
N LYS A 20 -14.97 -17.49 14.37
CA LYS A 20 -15.07 -16.46 15.41
C LYS A 20 -15.22 -15.05 14.80
N LEU A 21 -14.43 -14.73 13.78
CA LEU A 21 -14.51 -13.43 13.12
C LEU A 21 -15.88 -13.20 12.47
N LEU A 22 -16.44 -14.22 11.80
CA LEU A 22 -17.75 -14.15 11.15
C LEU A 22 -18.92 -14.04 12.15
N LYS A 23 -18.71 -14.42 13.41
CA LYS A 23 -19.73 -14.25 14.45
C LYS A 23 -19.93 -12.75 14.82
N TYR A 24 -18.90 -11.93 14.69
CA TYR A 24 -18.88 -10.53 15.13
C TYR A 24 -18.60 -9.53 14.02
N GLY A 25 -18.24 -9.99 12.83
CA GLY A 25 -17.88 -9.16 11.69
C GLY A 25 -18.70 -9.45 10.45
N ASP A 26 -18.95 -8.43 9.64
CA ASP A 26 -19.75 -8.53 8.41
C ASP A 26 -18.88 -8.88 7.19
N ILE A 27 -17.63 -8.41 7.18
CA ILE A 27 -16.75 -8.48 6.02
C ILE A 27 -15.38 -9.02 6.46
N LEU A 28 -14.88 -10.02 5.76
CA LEU A 28 -13.53 -10.53 5.95
C LEU A 28 -12.60 -10.00 4.87
N ARG A 29 -11.55 -9.31 5.26
CA ARG A 29 -10.57 -8.71 4.35
C ARG A 29 -9.29 -9.52 4.31
N THR A 30 -8.75 -9.75 3.10
CA THR A 30 -7.36 -10.17 2.91
C THR A 30 -6.57 -9.07 2.18
N ASN A 31 -5.36 -8.79 2.66
CA ASN A 31 -4.52 -7.71 2.12
C ASN A 31 -3.55 -8.25 1.07
N GLY A 32 -3.78 -7.93 -0.19
CA GLY A 32 -2.97 -8.35 -1.34
C GLY A 32 -1.53 -7.82 -1.35
N SER A 33 -1.18 -6.87 -0.46
CA SER A 33 0.22 -6.44 -0.27
C SER A 33 1.09 -7.48 0.43
N HIS A 34 0.49 -8.48 1.06
CA HIS A 34 1.14 -9.49 1.88
C HIS A 34 0.78 -10.89 1.41
N ASN A 35 1.59 -11.88 1.77
CA ASN A 35 1.40 -13.26 1.39
C ASN A 35 1.43 -13.55 -0.13
N THR A 36 1.17 -14.79 -0.51
CA THR A 36 1.15 -15.23 -1.92
C THR A 36 -0.28 -15.30 -2.44
N LEU A 37 -0.45 -15.28 -3.76
CA LEU A 37 -1.77 -15.50 -4.38
C LEU A 37 -2.37 -16.86 -4.02
N ASN A 38 -1.53 -17.88 -3.87
CA ASN A 38 -1.97 -19.21 -3.42
C ASN A 38 -2.53 -19.19 -1.99
N TRP A 39 -1.89 -18.43 -1.09
CA TRP A 39 -2.41 -18.21 0.24
C TRP A 39 -3.80 -17.53 0.20
N HIS A 40 -3.94 -16.45 -0.57
CA HIS A 40 -5.22 -15.75 -0.72
C HIS A 40 -6.31 -16.65 -1.30
N LYS A 41 -5.97 -17.50 -2.29
CA LYS A 41 -6.88 -18.48 -2.85
C LYS A 41 -7.33 -19.51 -1.82
N LYS A 42 -6.41 -20.00 -0.97
CA LYS A 42 -6.73 -20.92 0.14
C LYS A 42 -7.68 -20.26 1.15
N ILE A 43 -7.36 -19.02 1.58
CA ILE A 43 -8.21 -18.29 2.53
C ILE A 43 -9.59 -18.01 1.98
N SER A 44 -9.69 -17.59 0.71
CA SER A 44 -10.97 -17.38 0.04
C SER A 44 -11.86 -18.66 0.09
N LYS A 45 -11.27 -19.83 -0.21
CA LYS A 45 -11.97 -21.10 -0.11
C LYS A 45 -12.41 -21.39 1.32
N LEU A 46 -11.55 -21.15 2.33
CA LEU A 46 -11.90 -21.34 3.74
C LEU A 46 -13.03 -20.43 4.20
N ILE A 47 -13.03 -19.16 3.80
CA ILE A 47 -14.12 -18.23 4.11
C ILE A 47 -15.45 -18.81 3.61
N LYS A 48 -15.50 -19.17 2.33
CA LYS A 48 -16.71 -19.68 1.68
C LYS A 48 -17.14 -21.07 2.17
N SER A 49 -16.21 -21.89 2.68
CA SER A 49 -16.57 -23.18 3.31
C SER A 49 -17.17 -23.01 4.71
N VAL A 50 -16.84 -21.93 5.42
CA VAL A 50 -17.43 -21.61 6.73
C VAL A 50 -18.81 -20.98 6.58
N ASN A 51 -18.91 -20.00 5.66
CA ASN A 51 -20.16 -19.34 5.32
C ASN A 51 -20.14 -18.91 3.85
N PRO A 52 -20.94 -19.55 2.96
CA PRO A 52 -21.02 -19.19 1.54
C PRO A 52 -21.41 -17.73 1.30
N GLU A 53 -22.22 -17.13 2.17
CA GLU A 53 -22.72 -15.75 2.07
C GLU A 53 -21.75 -14.72 2.66
N ALA A 54 -20.67 -15.13 3.34
CA ALA A 54 -19.70 -14.22 3.91
C ALA A 54 -19.06 -13.36 2.83
N VAL A 55 -19.04 -12.05 3.03
CA VAL A 55 -18.40 -11.11 2.10
C VAL A 55 -16.89 -11.15 2.27
N HIS A 56 -16.18 -11.59 1.23
CA HIS A 56 -14.73 -11.54 1.16
C HIS A 56 -14.26 -10.31 0.38
N LEU A 57 -13.62 -9.36 1.06
CA LEU A 57 -12.98 -8.21 0.46
C LEU A 57 -11.50 -8.51 0.20
N PHE A 58 -11.11 -8.46 -1.08
CA PHE A 58 -9.72 -8.56 -1.49
C PHE A 58 -9.15 -7.15 -1.70
N ASP A 59 -8.25 -6.74 -0.81
CA ASP A 59 -7.66 -5.40 -0.82
C ASP A 59 -6.42 -5.36 -1.73
N ILE A 60 -6.50 -4.59 -2.81
CA ILE A 60 -5.47 -4.48 -3.83
C ILE A 60 -4.54 -3.32 -3.50
N PRO A 61 -3.22 -3.58 -3.44
CA PRO A 61 -2.24 -2.53 -3.16
C PRO A 61 -2.19 -1.48 -4.28
N GLY A 62 -2.02 -0.22 -3.89
CA GLY A 62 -1.67 0.85 -4.80
C GLY A 62 -0.16 0.89 -5.12
N ILE A 63 0.24 1.87 -5.93
CA ILE A 63 1.65 2.07 -6.34
C ILE A 63 2.46 2.85 -5.31
N LYS A 64 2.26 2.59 -4.01
CA LYS A 64 3.02 3.25 -2.94
C LYS A 64 4.53 2.99 -3.06
N PRO A 65 5.38 4.03 -3.16
CA PRO A 65 6.81 3.85 -3.11
C PRO A 65 7.25 3.30 -1.75
N ARG A 66 8.17 2.32 -1.77
CA ARG A 66 8.76 1.74 -0.55
C ARG A 66 10.27 1.79 -0.66
N THR A 67 10.96 1.86 0.46
CA THR A 67 12.42 1.79 0.51
C THR A 67 12.93 0.40 0.09
N LYS A 68 14.04 0.33 -0.66
CA LYS A 68 14.66 -0.93 -1.16
C LYS A 68 15.86 -1.38 -0.33
N ASN A 69 16.10 -0.76 0.83
CA ASN A 69 17.19 -1.19 1.69
C ASN A 69 16.99 -2.65 2.12
N GLN A 70 18.07 -3.44 2.08
CA GLN A 70 18.08 -4.84 2.51
C GLN A 70 18.35 -4.99 4.00
N LYS A 71 19.10 -4.04 4.58
CA LYS A 71 19.44 -4.01 6.01
C LYS A 71 18.82 -2.80 6.68
N THR A 72 18.64 -2.90 8.00
CA THR A 72 18.25 -1.78 8.83
C THR A 72 19.26 -0.65 8.76
N ILE A 73 18.80 0.59 8.56
CA ILE A 73 19.63 1.79 8.48
C ILE A 73 19.33 2.66 9.70
N LEU A 74 20.36 2.99 10.47
CA LEU A 74 20.22 3.97 11.55
C LEU A 74 20.14 5.37 10.94
N ILE A 75 19.12 6.12 11.26
CA ILE A 75 18.93 7.52 10.89
C ILE A 75 18.94 8.36 12.16
N ASN A 76 19.81 9.36 12.23
CA ASN A 76 19.88 10.26 13.38
C ASN A 76 18.97 11.49 13.19
N LYS A 77 18.54 12.11 14.31
CA LYS A 77 17.84 13.40 14.25
C LYS A 77 18.71 14.44 13.53
N GLY A 78 18.12 15.18 12.63
CA GLY A 78 18.82 16.19 11.82
C GLY A 78 19.60 15.65 10.63
N GLU A 79 19.73 14.32 10.50
CA GLU A 79 20.44 13.70 9.38
C GLU A 79 19.66 13.89 8.07
N LYS A 80 20.39 14.15 6.99
CA LYS A 80 19.81 14.29 5.65
C LYS A 80 19.87 12.96 4.92
N ILE A 81 18.77 12.56 4.30
CA ILE A 81 18.68 11.38 3.43
C ILE A 81 18.21 11.78 2.05
N CYS A 82 18.59 11.01 1.05
CA CYS A 82 18.09 11.10 -0.31
C CYS A 82 17.31 9.82 -0.65
N LEU A 83 16.03 9.97 -0.98
CA LEU A 83 15.22 8.88 -1.54
C LEU A 83 15.14 9.08 -3.05
N PHE A 84 15.44 8.06 -3.87
CA PHE A 84 15.44 8.17 -5.32
C PHE A 84 14.80 6.98 -6.00
N TYR A 85 14.40 7.16 -7.26
CA TYR A 85 13.90 6.10 -8.12
C TYR A 85 14.60 6.13 -9.49
N GLY A 86 15.01 4.95 -9.99
CA GLY A 86 15.66 4.82 -11.29
C GLY A 86 17.17 5.03 -11.26
N LYS A 87 17.69 5.95 -12.09
CA LYS A 87 19.15 6.17 -12.19
C LYS A 87 19.73 6.64 -10.86
N LYS A 88 20.82 5.98 -10.44
CA LYS A 88 21.58 6.32 -9.23
C LYS A 88 22.07 7.77 -9.31
N ILE A 89 21.89 8.50 -8.23
CA ILE A 89 22.34 9.89 -8.12
C ILE A 89 23.82 9.88 -7.72
N ASN A 90 24.65 10.64 -8.47
CA ASN A 90 26.02 10.86 -8.07
C ASN A 90 26.08 11.68 -6.78
N ASN A 91 26.49 11.03 -5.71
CA ASN A 91 26.51 11.64 -4.38
C ASN A 91 27.85 12.35 -4.15
N LYS A 92 27.90 13.67 -4.36
CA LYS A 92 29.03 14.52 -3.95
C LYS A 92 28.95 14.96 -2.47
N SER A 93 27.86 14.63 -1.77
CA SER A 93 27.62 14.98 -0.36
C SER A 93 27.47 13.71 0.50
N LYS A 94 27.76 13.79 1.82
CA LYS A 94 27.64 12.69 2.80
C LYS A 94 26.17 12.33 3.10
N LEU A 95 25.31 12.18 2.08
CA LEU A 95 23.90 11.80 2.24
C LEU A 95 23.77 10.28 2.28
N LYS A 96 22.91 9.77 3.14
CA LYS A 96 22.41 8.39 3.00
C LYS A 96 21.44 8.31 1.84
N ILE A 97 21.80 7.53 0.83
CA ILE A 97 21.02 7.36 -0.40
C ILE A 97 20.25 6.05 -0.31
N ILE A 98 18.92 6.11 -0.48
CA ILE A 98 18.03 4.96 -0.41
C ILE A 98 17.18 4.92 -1.68
N GLU A 99 17.26 3.81 -2.41
CA GLU A 99 16.43 3.59 -3.59
C GLU A 99 14.99 3.27 -3.19
N LEU A 100 14.04 3.70 -4.04
CA LEU A 100 12.61 3.40 -3.91
C LEU A 100 12.18 2.33 -4.92
N THR A 101 11.15 1.58 -4.58
CA THR A 101 10.56 0.53 -5.45
C THR A 101 9.72 1.07 -6.60
N LYS A 102 9.24 2.30 -6.51
CA LYS A 102 8.33 2.95 -7.46
C LYS A 102 8.71 4.42 -7.64
N PRO A 103 8.26 5.06 -8.75
CA PRO A 103 8.44 6.48 -8.95
C PRO A 103 7.88 7.32 -7.80
N LEU A 104 8.46 8.49 -7.60
CA LEU A 104 7.93 9.49 -6.69
C LEU A 104 6.62 10.06 -7.24
N PRO A 105 5.64 10.37 -6.37
CA PRO A 105 4.42 11.06 -6.79
C PRO A 105 4.72 12.52 -7.15
N TYR A 106 3.83 13.18 -7.88
CA TYR A 106 3.95 14.60 -8.17
C TYR A 106 3.58 15.44 -6.95
N LEU A 107 4.40 16.46 -6.65
CA LEU A 107 4.12 17.42 -5.58
C LEU A 107 3.64 18.75 -6.16
N THR A 108 2.47 19.18 -5.71
CA THR A 108 1.95 20.54 -5.99
C THR A 108 2.54 21.59 -5.07
N ASN A 109 2.89 21.20 -3.83
CA ASN A 109 3.46 22.08 -2.82
C ASN A 109 4.75 21.49 -2.23
N LYS A 110 5.88 22.18 -2.46
CA LYS A 110 7.21 21.73 -2.03
C LYS A 110 7.57 22.05 -0.55
N LYS A 111 6.71 22.74 0.19
CA LYS A 111 6.97 23.12 1.59
C LYS A 111 6.50 22.11 2.61
N LYS A 112 6.17 20.89 2.21
CA LYS A 112 5.58 19.89 3.08
C LYS A 112 6.59 18.94 3.69
N ASN A 113 6.22 18.36 4.83
CA ASN A 113 6.90 17.23 5.43
C ASN A 113 6.48 15.94 4.68
N PHE A 114 7.33 14.92 4.75
CA PHE A 114 6.97 13.57 4.34
C PHE A 114 7.28 12.60 5.48
N SER A 115 6.80 11.39 5.38
CA SER A 115 7.06 10.37 6.37
C SER A 115 7.41 9.02 5.75
N LEU A 116 8.05 8.18 6.55
CA LEU A 116 8.22 6.76 6.29
C LEU A 116 7.48 5.95 7.36
N SER A 117 7.17 4.67 7.05
CA SER A 117 6.47 3.74 7.96
C SER A 117 5.12 4.27 8.44
N ASP A 118 4.27 4.67 7.49
CA ASP A 118 2.88 5.08 7.77
C ASP A 118 2.76 6.18 8.83
N GLY A 119 3.60 7.22 8.72
CA GLY A 119 3.60 8.37 9.60
C GLY A 119 4.56 8.31 10.79
N GLN A 120 5.16 7.14 11.07
CA GLN A 120 6.03 6.98 12.25
C GLN A 120 7.28 7.85 12.23
N TYR A 121 7.89 8.03 11.05
CA TYR A 121 9.16 8.74 10.92
C TYR A 121 9.00 9.96 10.03
N LEU A 122 9.02 11.13 10.65
CA LEU A 122 8.79 12.41 9.98
C LEU A 122 10.09 13.03 9.48
N PHE A 123 10.00 13.64 8.29
CA PHE A 123 11.08 14.37 7.65
C PHE A 123 10.61 15.73 7.19
N LYS A 124 11.44 16.75 7.39
CA LYS A 124 11.30 18.03 6.71
C LYS A 124 11.81 17.88 5.28
N LEU A 125 10.98 18.16 4.28
CA LEU A 125 11.39 18.17 2.87
C LEU A 125 12.34 19.34 2.62
N LEU A 126 13.51 19.07 2.03
CA LEU A 126 14.53 20.07 1.69
C LEU A 126 14.59 20.32 0.20
N ASP A 127 14.54 19.27 -0.62
CA ASP A 127 14.55 19.35 -2.07
C ASP A 127 13.70 18.24 -2.69
N TYR A 128 13.14 18.51 -3.87
CA TYR A 128 12.32 17.57 -4.61
C TYR A 128 12.52 17.75 -6.11
N LYS A 129 12.81 16.64 -6.77
CA LYS A 129 12.89 16.50 -8.23
C LYS A 129 12.06 15.29 -8.66
N LYS A 130 11.85 15.14 -9.97
CA LYS A 130 11.08 14.05 -10.57
C LYS A 130 11.54 12.66 -10.11
N ASN A 131 12.84 12.46 -9.90
CA ASN A 131 13.46 11.16 -9.60
C ASN A 131 14.07 11.05 -8.20
N TYR A 132 14.10 12.12 -7.41
CA TYR A 132 14.59 12.07 -6.04
C TYR A 132 13.93 13.11 -5.14
N LEU A 133 14.00 12.89 -3.84
CA LEU A 133 13.72 13.87 -2.80
C LEU A 133 14.81 13.81 -1.72
N ILE A 134 15.08 14.97 -1.12
CA ILE A 134 16.00 15.10 0.01
C ILE A 134 15.20 15.56 1.22
N GLY A 135 15.36 14.84 2.34
CA GLY A 135 14.70 15.18 3.60
C GLY A 135 15.67 15.20 4.77
N LYS A 136 15.35 16.03 5.77
CA LYS A 136 16.03 16.09 7.07
C LYS A 136 15.16 15.40 8.11
N SER A 137 15.70 14.37 8.77
CA SER A 137 14.97 13.61 9.79
C SER A 137 14.67 14.47 11.02
N LEU A 138 13.43 14.36 11.54
CA LEU A 138 12.99 15.06 12.75
C LEU A 138 13.23 14.26 14.01
N SER A 139 13.56 12.97 13.91
CA SER A 139 13.83 12.07 15.05
C SER A 139 14.97 11.08 14.73
N LYS A 140 15.49 10.41 15.76
CA LYS A 140 16.40 9.28 15.63
C LYS A 140 15.59 7.98 15.59
N PHE A 141 15.87 7.09 14.59
CA PHE A 141 15.19 5.80 14.47
C PHE A 141 15.98 4.79 13.63
N LYS A 142 15.54 3.55 13.68
CA LYS A 142 16.03 2.47 12.82
C LYS A 142 15.06 2.25 11.66
N LEU A 143 15.47 2.61 10.44
CA LEU A 143 14.70 2.38 9.22
C LEU A 143 14.82 0.90 8.82
N LEU A 144 13.77 0.14 9.06
CA LEU A 144 13.67 -1.25 8.60
C LEU A 144 13.51 -1.33 7.07
N PRO A 145 13.77 -2.48 6.44
CA PRO A 145 13.52 -2.70 5.01
C PRO A 145 12.07 -2.46 4.59
N HIS A 146 11.89 -2.08 3.32
CA HIS A 146 10.59 -1.98 2.64
C HIS A 146 9.56 -1.05 3.28
N ARG A 147 9.99 0.06 3.91
CA ARG A 147 9.08 1.03 4.51
C ARG A 147 8.42 1.94 3.49
N GLY A 148 7.11 2.11 3.63
CA GLY A 148 6.30 2.95 2.75
C GLY A 148 6.64 4.43 2.91
N LEU A 149 6.71 5.15 1.78
CA LEU A 149 6.82 6.60 1.72
C LEU A 149 5.42 7.21 1.68
N ASN A 150 5.14 8.14 2.56
CA ASN A 150 3.92 8.94 2.59
C ASN A 150 4.28 10.41 2.40
N ILE A 151 3.68 11.03 1.39
CA ILE A 151 3.77 12.47 1.17
C ILE A 151 2.35 13.01 1.10
N PRO A 152 1.90 13.80 2.08
CA PRO A 152 0.54 14.33 2.11
C PRO A 152 0.22 15.13 0.83
N GLU A 153 -1.00 14.99 0.32
CA GLU A 153 -1.51 15.67 -0.88
C GLU A 153 -0.66 15.45 -2.16
N ALA A 154 0.13 14.39 -2.20
CA ALA A 154 0.90 14.06 -3.39
C ALA A 154 0.01 13.35 -4.42
N ASN A 155 0.19 13.71 -5.70
CA ASN A 155 -0.53 13.11 -6.81
C ASN A 155 0.25 11.94 -7.40
N TYR A 156 -0.30 10.74 -7.31
CA TYR A 156 0.25 9.55 -7.96
C TYR A 156 -0.19 9.49 -9.43
N ASP A 157 0.65 8.90 -10.27
CA ASP A 157 0.32 8.72 -11.69
C ASP A 157 -0.85 7.74 -11.85
N ASN A 158 -2.01 8.25 -12.25
CA ASN A 158 -3.24 7.47 -12.43
C ASN A 158 -3.09 6.39 -13.51
N SER A 159 -2.30 6.60 -14.56
CA SER A 159 -2.10 5.62 -15.62
C SER A 159 -1.28 4.43 -15.14
N LEU A 160 -0.24 4.68 -14.35
CA LEU A 160 0.55 3.65 -13.69
C LEU A 160 -0.29 2.89 -12.65
N GLN A 161 -1.14 3.60 -11.91
CA GLN A 161 -2.05 3.03 -10.93
C GLN A 161 -3.04 2.05 -11.60
N LEU A 162 -3.69 2.47 -12.69
CA LEU A 162 -4.60 1.63 -13.47
C LEU A 162 -3.92 0.38 -14.03
N LYS A 163 -2.74 0.55 -14.65
CA LYS A 163 -1.93 -0.58 -15.14
C LYS A 163 -1.59 -1.56 -14.02
N HIS A 164 -1.26 -1.04 -12.83
CA HIS A 164 -0.95 -1.86 -11.67
C HIS A 164 -2.17 -2.65 -11.20
N TYR A 165 -3.34 -2.03 -11.03
CA TYR A 165 -4.56 -2.72 -10.64
C TYR A 165 -4.96 -3.77 -11.66
N LYS A 166 -4.97 -3.44 -12.96
CA LYS A 166 -5.29 -4.40 -14.02
C LYS A 166 -4.41 -5.64 -13.95
N LYS A 167 -3.09 -5.45 -13.91
CA LYS A 167 -2.11 -6.56 -13.82
C LYS A 167 -2.30 -7.38 -12.55
N PHE A 168 -2.59 -6.74 -11.40
CA PHE A 168 -2.80 -7.42 -10.13
C PHE A 168 -4.08 -8.26 -10.15
N LEU A 169 -5.19 -7.69 -10.63
CA LEU A 169 -6.47 -8.37 -10.77
C LEU A 169 -6.40 -9.54 -11.75
N GLU A 170 -5.71 -9.37 -12.88
CA GLU A 170 -5.49 -10.47 -13.84
C GLU A 170 -4.77 -11.66 -13.19
N LYS A 171 -3.73 -11.42 -12.40
CA LYS A 171 -3.04 -12.47 -11.64
C LYS A 171 -3.91 -13.11 -10.56
N SER A 172 -4.89 -12.37 -10.06
CA SER A 172 -5.77 -12.79 -8.95
C SER A 172 -7.08 -13.44 -9.42
N LYS A 173 -7.28 -13.70 -10.71
CA LYS A 173 -8.52 -14.28 -11.27
C LYS A 173 -8.97 -15.59 -10.62
N SER A 174 -8.02 -16.37 -10.07
CA SER A 174 -8.34 -17.64 -9.40
C SER A 174 -8.81 -17.48 -7.94
N ILE A 175 -8.80 -16.26 -7.40
CA ILE A 175 -9.26 -15.96 -6.05
C ILE A 175 -10.73 -15.55 -6.15
N LYS A 176 -11.62 -16.25 -5.42
CA LYS A 176 -13.03 -15.87 -5.31
C LYS A 176 -13.19 -14.79 -4.25
N PHE A 177 -13.64 -13.59 -4.64
CA PHE A 177 -13.95 -12.49 -3.74
C PHE A 177 -15.24 -11.80 -4.18
N ASP A 178 -15.91 -11.15 -3.25
CA ASP A 178 -17.19 -10.46 -3.45
C ASP A 178 -16.99 -8.93 -3.55
N ALA A 179 -15.92 -8.45 -2.92
CA ALA A 179 -15.58 -7.04 -2.90
C ALA A 179 -14.10 -6.80 -3.22
N ILE A 180 -13.80 -5.67 -3.87
CA ILE A 180 -12.45 -5.24 -4.22
C ILE A 180 -12.15 -3.95 -3.45
N GLY A 181 -11.12 -3.99 -2.60
CA GLY A 181 -10.54 -2.79 -1.99
C GLY A 181 -9.49 -2.19 -2.92
N LEU A 182 -9.58 -0.91 -3.24
CA LEU A 182 -8.63 -0.19 -4.08
C LEU A 182 -7.87 0.82 -3.23
N SER A 183 -6.58 0.61 -3.01
CA SER A 183 -5.72 1.53 -2.23
C SER A 183 -5.25 2.72 -3.08
N TYR A 184 -5.13 3.90 -2.47
CA TYR A 184 -4.65 5.13 -3.12
C TYR A 184 -5.53 5.61 -4.27
N ILE A 185 -6.84 5.56 -4.11
CA ILE A 185 -7.78 6.11 -5.09
C ILE A 185 -7.75 7.64 -5.05
N GLN A 186 -7.58 8.25 -6.22
CA GLN A 186 -7.53 9.70 -6.40
C GLN A 186 -8.59 10.23 -7.37
N THR A 187 -9.10 9.39 -8.28
CA THR A 187 -10.06 9.82 -9.29
C THR A 187 -11.22 8.85 -9.46
N ARG A 188 -12.41 9.40 -9.71
CA ARG A 188 -13.60 8.62 -10.05
C ARG A 188 -13.39 7.75 -11.29
N LYS A 189 -12.66 8.24 -12.30
CA LYS A 189 -12.36 7.47 -13.54
C LYS A 189 -11.72 6.12 -13.25
N THR A 190 -10.87 6.04 -12.22
CA THR A 190 -10.25 4.76 -11.80
C THR A 190 -11.30 3.80 -11.24
N ILE A 191 -12.22 4.30 -10.44
CA ILE A 191 -13.32 3.50 -9.87
C ILE A 191 -14.21 2.98 -10.99
N ASP A 192 -14.66 3.87 -11.88
CA ASP A 192 -15.56 3.54 -12.99
C ASP A 192 -14.92 2.49 -13.92
N PHE A 193 -13.62 2.61 -14.20
CA PHE A 193 -12.88 1.62 -15.00
C PHE A 193 -12.91 0.23 -14.35
N ILE A 194 -12.59 0.14 -13.05
CA ILE A 194 -12.59 -1.16 -12.33
C ILE A 194 -14.01 -1.70 -12.21
N LYS A 195 -15.01 -0.85 -11.94
CA LYS A 195 -16.41 -1.25 -11.85
C LYS A 195 -16.94 -1.81 -13.17
N ASN A 196 -16.52 -1.25 -14.30
CA ASN A 196 -16.89 -1.78 -15.63
C ASN A 196 -16.30 -3.17 -15.90
N LEU A 197 -15.09 -3.46 -15.38
CA LEU A 197 -14.45 -4.78 -15.50
C LEU A 197 -15.05 -5.83 -14.55
N TYR A 198 -15.57 -5.39 -13.39
CA TYR A 198 -16.07 -6.24 -12.30
C TYR A 198 -17.45 -5.77 -11.85
N LYS A 199 -18.43 -5.85 -12.77
CA LYS A 199 -19.81 -5.30 -12.58
C LYS A 199 -20.54 -5.93 -11.40
N ASP A 200 -20.25 -7.19 -11.10
CA ASP A 200 -20.84 -7.98 -10.03
C ASP A 200 -20.15 -7.81 -8.66
N LYS A 201 -19.08 -7.00 -8.59
CA LYS A 201 -18.30 -6.82 -7.35
C LYS A 201 -18.59 -5.48 -6.67
N ILE A 202 -18.54 -5.50 -5.35
CA ILE A 202 -18.55 -4.29 -4.53
C ILE A 202 -17.17 -3.64 -4.64
N ILE A 203 -17.12 -2.34 -4.93
CA ILE A 203 -15.87 -1.59 -4.98
C ILE A 203 -15.77 -0.71 -3.73
N VAL A 204 -14.69 -0.91 -2.97
CA VAL A 204 -14.36 -0.11 -1.79
C VAL A 204 -13.14 0.74 -2.09
N SER A 205 -13.36 2.04 -2.19
CA SER A 205 -12.28 3.01 -2.45
C SER A 205 -11.60 3.44 -1.16
N LYS A 206 -10.27 3.29 -1.10
CA LYS A 206 -9.44 3.73 0.03
C LYS A 206 -8.74 5.03 -0.33
N ILE A 207 -9.09 6.10 0.38
CA ILE A 207 -8.49 7.43 0.25
C ILE A 207 -7.39 7.51 1.30
N GLU A 208 -6.12 7.57 0.86
CA GLU A 208 -4.94 7.38 1.73
C GLU A 208 -3.88 8.48 1.55
N ASN A 209 -4.23 9.63 0.92
CA ASN A 209 -3.34 10.78 0.60
C ASN A 209 -4.05 12.13 0.77
#